data_2bbb5b78d3ecae7e85fdf0e6c86cd55f
#
_entry.id   2bbb5b78d3ecae7e85fdf0e6c86cd55f
#
_cell.length_a   1.000
_cell.length_b   1.000
_cell.length_c   1.000
_cell.angle_alpha   90.00
_cell.angle_beta   90.00
_cell.angle_gamma   90.00
#
_symmetry.space_group_name_H-M   'P 1'
#
loop_
_entity.id
_entity.type
_entity.pdbx_description
1 polymer ?
#
loop_
_entity_poly.entity_id
_entity_poly.type
_entity_poly.pdbx_seq_one_letter_code
_entity_poly.pdbx_strand_id
1 'polypeptide(L)'
;SPGGLPLDRTVVSEAPTADAGRQVRVLLGDGSVLTLGMDKYLWRVVAAEMPASFAEEALKAQAVAARTYTASRMGHTVEAHPQADVCTDITCCQAYIDPAQAAANWGESAETYTAKITSAVTATDGLIATYDGEPIQAVFFSSAAGRTVDAVEVWGTSVPYLTGVDSPEGEEVPNWHSSLTLTPEEFREKFLAAWPGAALEGDPSGWFQNVVNNSAGGVESIDVGGVTVSGMDLRTLLELRSANFTVAATAEQIVFSVTGYGHGVGMSQYGANAMAQAGSGWREILTHYYTGITIQPWEGDAAA
;
A
#
# COMPACT_ATOMS: atom_id res chain seq x y z
N SER A 1 62.70 -27.89 0.77
CA SER A 1 61.48 -27.31 1.29
C SER A 1 61.07 -26.15 0.42
N PRO A 2 59.90 -26.13 -0.21
CA PRO A 2 59.37 -24.94 -0.88
C PRO A 2 58.48 -24.18 0.08
N GLY A 3 58.86 -22.92 0.33
CA GLY A 3 58.06 -21.99 1.08
C GLY A 3 56.79 -21.61 0.33
N GLY A 4 55.65 -21.89 0.93
CA GLY A 4 54.37 -21.39 0.47
C GLY A 4 54.26 -19.90 0.71
N LEU A 5 54.02 -19.15 -0.36
CA LEU A 5 53.62 -17.72 -0.29
C LEU A 5 52.26 -17.63 0.41
N PRO A 6 52.07 -16.66 1.32
CA PRO A 6 50.76 -16.40 1.86
C PRO A 6 49.86 -15.80 0.75
N LEU A 7 48.70 -16.44 0.53
CA LEU A 7 47.65 -15.88 -0.28
C LEU A 7 47.19 -14.56 0.39
N ASP A 8 47.59 -13.46 -0.19
CA ASP A 8 47.05 -12.13 0.14
C ASP A 8 45.55 -12.13 -0.23
N ARG A 9 44.72 -12.42 0.77
CA ARG A 9 43.30 -12.14 0.66
C ARG A 9 43.11 -10.63 0.82
N THR A 10 43.31 -9.91 -0.26
CA THR A 10 42.76 -8.58 -0.38
C THR A 10 41.26 -8.70 -0.22
N VAL A 11 40.79 -8.41 0.98
CA VAL A 11 39.36 -8.12 1.21
C VAL A 11 39.07 -6.88 0.39
N VAL A 12 38.56 -7.08 -0.83
CA VAL A 12 37.98 -5.99 -1.59
C VAL A 12 36.77 -5.56 -0.77
N SER A 13 36.91 -4.46 -0.04
CA SER A 13 35.78 -3.77 0.57
C SER A 13 34.91 -3.33 -0.59
N GLU A 14 33.85 -4.08 -0.87
CA GLU A 14 32.83 -3.62 -1.81
C GLU A 14 32.30 -2.29 -1.29
N ALA A 15 32.24 -1.27 -2.17
CA ALA A 15 31.62 0.00 -1.84
C ALA A 15 30.17 -0.27 -1.39
N PRO A 16 29.67 0.43 -0.36
CA PRO A 16 28.28 0.25 0.06
C PRO A 16 27.32 0.49 -1.12
N THR A 17 26.25 -0.30 -1.17
CA THR A 17 25.19 -0.12 -2.15
C THR A 17 24.56 1.28 -1.99
N ALA A 18 23.86 1.77 -3.02
CA ALA A 18 23.19 3.07 -2.96
C ALA A 18 22.21 3.14 -1.78
N ASP A 19 21.43 2.07 -1.55
CA ASP A 19 20.51 2.00 -0.43
C ASP A 19 21.23 1.98 0.92
N ALA A 20 22.29 1.18 1.07
CA ALA A 20 23.04 1.09 2.34
C ALA A 20 23.73 2.40 2.71
N GLY A 21 24.12 3.20 1.72
CA GLY A 21 24.73 4.51 1.91
C GLY A 21 23.73 5.62 2.28
N ARG A 22 22.44 5.38 2.23
CA ARG A 22 21.39 6.36 2.49
C ARG A 22 20.69 6.07 3.82
N GLN A 23 20.71 7.05 4.72
CA GLN A 23 20.12 6.92 6.06
C GLN A 23 18.64 7.33 6.05
N VAL A 24 17.80 6.56 6.73
CA VAL A 24 16.38 6.84 6.94
C VAL A 24 16.10 6.90 8.44
N ARG A 25 15.48 7.99 8.88
CA ARG A 25 15.03 8.16 10.27
C ARG A 25 13.58 7.71 10.38
N VAL A 26 13.34 6.72 11.22
CA VAL A 26 12.03 6.06 11.40
C VAL A 26 11.51 6.32 12.80
N LEU A 27 10.34 6.95 12.91
CA LEU A 27 9.64 7.07 14.19
C LEU A 27 8.91 5.76 14.48
N LEU A 28 9.32 5.10 15.57
CA LEU A 28 8.70 3.86 16.03
C LEU A 28 7.47 4.13 16.91
N GLY A 29 6.66 3.08 17.12
CA GLY A 29 5.42 3.17 17.89
C GLY A 29 5.62 3.55 19.36
N ASP A 30 6.81 3.33 19.93
CA ASP A 30 7.17 3.75 21.30
C ASP A 30 7.65 5.21 21.41
N GLY A 31 7.66 5.94 20.29
CA GLY A 31 8.11 7.34 20.20
C GLY A 31 9.62 7.52 20.00
N SER A 32 10.40 6.45 19.96
CA SER A 32 11.83 6.52 19.64
C SER A 32 12.05 6.67 18.13
N VAL A 33 13.21 7.22 17.76
CA VAL A 33 13.64 7.35 16.36
C VAL A 33 14.81 6.41 16.12
N LEU A 34 14.61 5.49 15.16
CA LEU A 34 15.64 4.56 14.72
C LEU A 34 16.20 5.03 13.37
N THR A 35 17.52 5.14 13.26
CA THR A 35 18.18 5.45 11.99
C THR A 35 18.69 4.16 11.34
N LEU A 36 18.24 3.89 10.13
CA LEU A 36 18.60 2.71 9.34
C LEU A 36 19.14 3.10 7.98
N GLY A 37 20.00 2.27 7.39
CA GLY A 37 20.22 2.31 5.96
C GLY A 37 18.92 2.03 5.20
N MET A 38 18.74 2.64 4.03
CA MET A 38 17.54 2.44 3.20
C MET A 38 17.29 0.96 2.90
N ASP A 39 18.32 0.17 2.65
CA ASP A 39 18.22 -1.28 2.42
C ASP A 39 17.54 -2.01 3.59
N LYS A 40 17.95 -1.70 4.80
CA LYS A 40 17.41 -2.30 6.02
C LYS A 40 15.99 -1.81 6.33
N TYR A 41 15.71 -0.55 6.05
CA TYR A 41 14.35 0.00 6.19
C TYR A 41 13.40 -0.65 5.18
N LEU A 42 13.79 -0.71 3.91
CA LEU A 42 12.96 -1.30 2.85
C LEU A 42 12.69 -2.79 3.08
N TRP A 43 13.67 -3.54 3.60
CA TRP A 43 13.44 -4.92 3.97
C TRP A 43 12.24 -5.05 4.93
N ARG A 44 12.20 -4.18 5.95
CA ARG A 44 11.15 -4.18 6.98
C ARG A 44 9.79 -3.79 6.42
N VAL A 45 9.78 -2.87 5.47
CA VAL A 45 8.54 -2.44 4.79
C VAL A 45 8.01 -3.55 3.87
N VAL A 46 8.84 -4.10 3.01
CA VAL A 46 8.43 -5.18 2.09
C VAL A 46 7.95 -6.40 2.86
N ALA A 47 8.66 -6.78 3.92
CA ALA A 47 8.27 -7.91 4.78
C ALA A 47 6.92 -7.69 5.47
N ALA A 48 6.57 -6.43 5.79
CA ALA A 48 5.30 -6.08 6.41
C ALA A 48 4.16 -5.93 5.39
N GLU A 49 4.47 -5.45 4.18
CA GLU A 49 3.47 -5.08 3.18
C GLU A 49 3.02 -6.25 2.31
N MET A 50 3.94 -7.10 1.88
CA MET A 50 3.62 -8.23 1.00
C MET A 50 3.85 -9.57 1.68
N PRO A 51 3.00 -10.58 1.44
CA PRO A 51 3.35 -11.96 1.77
C PRO A 51 4.68 -12.34 1.11
N ALA A 52 5.61 -12.87 1.90
CA ALA A 52 6.92 -13.28 1.40
C ALA A 52 6.86 -14.43 0.38
N SER A 53 5.71 -15.13 0.33
CA SER A 53 5.39 -16.15 -0.67
C SER A 53 5.07 -15.60 -2.05
N PHE A 54 4.88 -14.29 -2.19
CA PHE A 54 4.63 -13.67 -3.49
C PHE A 54 5.81 -13.89 -4.43
N ALA A 55 5.53 -13.81 -5.73
CA ALA A 55 6.56 -13.93 -6.76
C ALA A 55 7.64 -12.85 -6.58
N GLU A 56 8.87 -13.18 -6.92
CA GLU A 56 10.03 -12.29 -6.74
C GLU A 56 9.84 -10.93 -7.45
N GLU A 57 9.26 -10.94 -8.65
CA GLU A 57 9.00 -9.70 -9.40
C GLU A 57 7.98 -8.78 -8.70
N ALA A 58 7.01 -9.35 -7.99
CA ALA A 58 6.09 -8.57 -7.16
C ALA A 58 6.81 -7.92 -5.97
N LEU A 59 7.67 -8.67 -5.29
CA LEU A 59 8.48 -8.16 -4.17
C LEU A 59 9.43 -7.04 -4.63
N LYS A 60 10.03 -7.18 -5.81
CA LYS A 60 10.87 -6.14 -6.42
C LYS A 60 10.07 -4.88 -6.72
N ALA A 61 8.88 -5.01 -7.30
CA ALA A 61 7.99 -3.88 -7.55
C ALA A 61 7.61 -3.17 -6.24
N GLN A 62 7.30 -3.93 -5.18
CA GLN A 62 7.01 -3.37 -3.86
C GLN A 62 8.22 -2.63 -3.29
N ALA A 63 9.43 -3.17 -3.45
CA ALA A 63 10.65 -2.52 -2.98
C ALA A 63 10.87 -1.16 -3.66
N VAL A 64 10.68 -1.09 -4.98
CA VAL A 64 10.78 0.18 -5.72
C VAL A 64 9.70 1.16 -5.31
N ALA A 65 8.46 0.72 -5.18
CA ALA A 65 7.35 1.58 -4.73
C ALA A 65 7.62 2.12 -3.32
N ALA A 66 8.07 1.29 -2.40
CA ALA A 66 8.39 1.70 -1.03
C ALA A 66 9.56 2.68 -0.97
N ARG A 67 10.62 2.45 -1.75
CA ARG A 67 11.76 3.36 -1.86
C ARG A 67 11.32 4.71 -2.42
N THR A 68 10.50 4.69 -3.43
CA THR A 68 9.97 5.90 -4.08
C THR A 68 9.10 6.71 -3.11
N TYR A 69 8.19 6.06 -2.42
CA TYR A 69 7.36 6.70 -1.40
C TYR A 69 8.22 7.34 -0.31
N THR A 70 9.23 6.63 0.17
CA THR A 70 10.17 7.15 1.17
C THR A 70 10.95 8.35 0.64
N ALA A 71 11.45 8.27 -0.59
CA ALA A 71 12.15 9.38 -1.25
C ALA A 71 11.26 10.63 -1.35
N SER A 72 9.97 10.47 -1.65
CA SER A 72 9.01 11.57 -1.73
C SER A 72 8.78 12.26 -0.39
N ARG A 73 9.03 11.58 0.73
CA ARG A 73 8.91 12.10 2.11
C ARG A 73 10.20 12.73 2.62
N MET A 74 11.34 12.26 2.17
CA MET A 74 12.65 12.77 2.61
C MET A 74 12.91 14.16 2.05
N GLY A 75 13.60 14.99 2.84
CA GLY A 75 13.86 16.39 2.49
C GLY A 75 12.71 17.35 2.79
N HIS A 76 11.60 16.84 3.30
CA HIS A 76 10.45 17.62 3.75
C HIS A 76 10.17 17.36 5.23
N THR A 77 9.68 18.39 5.94
CA THR A 77 9.15 18.19 7.29
C THR A 77 7.73 17.67 7.18
N VAL A 78 7.46 16.49 7.74
CA VAL A 78 6.11 15.93 7.85
C VAL A 78 5.54 16.30 9.21
N GLU A 79 4.41 16.99 9.24
CA GLU A 79 3.80 17.52 10.46
C GLU A 79 3.51 16.41 11.49
N ALA A 80 3.07 15.23 11.05
CA ALA A 80 2.76 14.10 11.91
C ALA A 80 4.00 13.52 12.63
N HIS A 81 5.20 13.69 12.07
CA HIS A 81 6.45 13.19 12.64
C HIS A 81 7.64 14.10 12.25
N PRO A 82 7.69 15.33 12.77
CA PRO A 82 8.70 16.32 12.35
C PRO A 82 10.14 15.91 12.68
N GLN A 83 10.35 14.96 13.57
CA GLN A 83 11.66 14.45 14.00
C GLN A 83 12.19 13.29 13.12
N ALA A 84 11.38 12.76 12.20
CA ALA A 84 11.74 11.59 11.40
C ALA A 84 11.29 11.75 9.94
N ASP A 85 11.92 10.99 9.06
CA ASP A 85 11.55 10.97 7.63
C ASP A 85 10.25 10.22 7.39
N VAL A 86 10.06 9.13 8.12
CA VAL A 86 8.88 8.25 8.05
C VAL A 86 8.49 7.77 9.45
N CYS A 87 7.29 7.23 9.56
CA CYS A 87 6.82 6.55 10.77
C CYS A 87 6.30 5.16 10.45
N THR A 88 5.91 4.41 11.49
CA THR A 88 5.37 3.05 11.35
C THR A 88 3.84 2.98 11.41
N ASP A 89 3.18 4.12 11.48
CA ASP A 89 1.72 4.22 11.43
C ASP A 89 1.23 4.04 9.99
N ILE A 90 0.47 2.99 9.74
CA ILE A 90 -0.06 2.65 8.42
C ILE A 90 -1.05 3.68 7.86
N THR A 91 -1.63 4.52 8.71
CA THR A 91 -2.51 5.61 8.30
C THR A 91 -1.75 6.86 7.84
N CYS A 92 -0.47 6.92 8.11
CA CYS A 92 0.42 8.03 7.77
C CYS A 92 1.48 7.65 6.75
N CYS A 93 2.18 6.54 6.99
CA CYS A 93 3.28 6.06 6.16
C CYS A 93 3.06 4.59 5.75
N GLN A 94 4.13 3.81 5.67
CA GLN A 94 4.08 2.40 5.24
C GLN A 94 4.10 1.48 6.46
N ALA A 95 3.61 0.24 6.29
CA ALA A 95 3.76 -0.79 7.29
C ALA A 95 5.25 -1.11 7.54
N TYR A 96 5.52 -1.63 8.71
CA TYR A 96 6.88 -1.90 9.20
C TYR A 96 6.85 -3.11 10.12
N ILE A 97 7.83 -3.98 9.99
CA ILE A 97 8.00 -5.12 10.89
C ILE A 97 9.47 -5.29 11.28
N ASP A 98 9.70 -5.55 12.55
CA ASP A 98 11.03 -5.92 13.03
C ASP A 98 11.44 -7.29 12.46
N PRO A 99 12.71 -7.48 12.04
CA PRO A 99 13.17 -8.75 11.47
C PRO A 99 12.98 -9.97 12.38
N ALA A 100 13.14 -9.80 13.69
CA ALA A 100 12.92 -10.89 14.65
C ALA A 100 11.44 -11.28 14.71
N GLN A 101 10.52 -10.33 14.62
CA GLN A 101 9.09 -10.59 14.58
C GLN A 101 8.70 -11.27 13.27
N ALA A 102 9.25 -10.82 12.15
CA ALA A 102 9.01 -11.44 10.85
C ALA A 102 9.49 -12.92 10.86
N ALA A 103 10.69 -13.19 11.37
CA ALA A 103 11.21 -14.53 11.50
C ALA A 103 10.32 -15.42 12.37
N ALA A 104 9.82 -14.89 13.50
CA ALA A 104 8.90 -15.61 14.38
C ALA A 104 7.58 -15.96 13.64
N ASN A 105 7.06 -15.03 12.87
CA ASN A 105 5.82 -15.23 12.09
C ASN A 105 6.00 -16.27 10.98
N TRP A 106 7.18 -16.32 10.36
CA TRP A 106 7.46 -17.23 9.24
C TRP A 106 7.88 -18.64 9.67
N GLY A 107 8.30 -18.81 10.93
CA GLY A 107 8.70 -20.11 11.46
C GLY A 107 9.81 -20.77 10.64
N GLU A 108 9.57 -21.97 10.14
CA GLU A 108 10.55 -22.74 9.35
C GLU A 108 10.94 -22.08 8.02
N SER A 109 10.10 -21.18 7.50
CA SER A 109 10.36 -20.44 6.26
C SER A 109 11.20 -19.17 6.46
N ALA A 110 11.57 -18.84 7.69
CA ALA A 110 12.23 -17.58 8.03
C ALA A 110 13.53 -17.35 7.24
N GLU A 111 14.39 -18.32 7.13
CA GLU A 111 15.66 -18.19 6.40
C GLU A 111 15.41 -17.94 4.90
N THR A 112 14.53 -18.72 4.28
CA THR A 112 14.17 -18.59 2.86
C THR A 112 13.53 -17.25 2.57
N TYR A 113 12.57 -16.81 3.36
CA TYR A 113 11.85 -15.56 3.14
C TYR A 113 12.72 -14.34 3.44
N THR A 114 13.56 -14.40 4.45
CA THR A 114 14.52 -13.33 4.73
C THR A 114 15.45 -13.10 3.53
N ALA A 115 16.01 -14.18 2.97
CA ALA A 115 16.87 -14.10 1.79
C ALA A 115 16.14 -13.62 0.55
N LYS A 116 14.90 -14.04 0.36
CA LYS A 116 14.07 -13.65 -0.79
C LYS A 116 13.77 -12.16 -0.80
N ILE A 117 13.41 -11.58 0.34
CA ILE A 117 13.16 -10.16 0.47
C ILE A 117 14.45 -9.35 0.33
N THR A 118 15.54 -9.80 0.93
CA THR A 118 16.87 -9.20 0.76
C THR A 118 17.25 -9.13 -0.72
N SER A 119 17.04 -10.22 -1.46
CA SER A 119 17.31 -10.29 -2.90
C SER A 119 16.47 -9.29 -3.70
N ALA A 120 15.19 -9.14 -3.38
CA ALA A 120 14.31 -8.19 -4.07
C ALA A 120 14.75 -6.74 -3.87
N VAL A 121 15.13 -6.37 -2.65
CA VAL A 121 15.63 -5.03 -2.33
C VAL A 121 16.97 -4.79 -3.02
N THR A 122 17.90 -5.74 -2.96
CA THR A 122 19.23 -5.64 -3.58
C THR A 122 19.17 -5.54 -5.10
N ALA A 123 18.30 -6.34 -5.74
CA ALA A 123 18.17 -6.35 -7.20
C ALA A 123 17.62 -5.02 -7.76
N THR A 124 16.99 -4.21 -6.95
CA THR A 124 16.42 -2.91 -7.31
C THR A 124 17.16 -1.74 -6.65
N ASP A 125 18.37 -1.98 -6.14
CA ASP A 125 19.15 -1.02 -5.35
C ASP A 125 19.11 0.40 -5.94
N GLY A 126 18.72 1.37 -5.13
CA GLY A 126 18.72 2.80 -5.47
C GLY A 126 17.70 3.24 -6.52
N LEU A 127 16.88 2.32 -7.08
CA LEU A 127 15.94 2.66 -8.15
C LEU A 127 14.61 3.16 -7.60
N ILE A 128 14.11 4.24 -8.18
CA ILE A 128 12.82 4.86 -7.86
C ILE A 128 12.01 5.11 -9.13
N ALA A 129 10.71 5.31 -8.93
CA ALA A 129 9.79 5.75 -9.96
C ALA A 129 9.67 7.29 -9.92
N THR A 130 9.81 7.94 -11.07
CA THR A 130 9.71 9.40 -11.19
C THR A 130 8.65 9.79 -12.22
N TYR A 131 8.13 11.00 -12.05
CA TYR A 131 7.30 11.69 -13.01
C TYR A 131 7.79 13.13 -13.08
N ASP A 132 8.07 13.63 -14.29
CA ASP A 132 8.70 14.95 -14.49
C ASP A 132 9.98 15.14 -13.63
N GLY A 133 10.76 14.07 -13.47
CA GLY A 133 12.03 14.09 -12.75
C GLY A 133 11.94 14.00 -11.23
N GLU A 134 10.74 14.03 -10.66
CA GLU A 134 10.51 13.97 -9.21
C GLU A 134 10.01 12.59 -8.78
N PRO A 135 10.38 12.10 -7.57
CA PRO A 135 9.80 10.89 -7.02
C PRO A 135 8.28 11.00 -6.95
N ILE A 136 7.57 9.98 -7.42
CA ILE A 136 6.12 9.94 -7.35
C ILE A 136 5.65 9.64 -5.92
N GLN A 137 4.39 9.96 -5.64
CA GLN A 137 3.66 9.41 -4.49
C GLN A 137 3.24 8.00 -4.84
N ALA A 138 4.13 7.04 -4.61
CA ALA A 138 3.96 5.64 -4.99
C ALA A 138 3.06 4.91 -3.99
N VAL A 139 1.79 5.28 -3.96
CA VAL A 139 0.80 4.65 -3.08
C VAL A 139 0.42 3.27 -3.60
N PHE A 140 0.06 2.40 -2.70
CA PHE A 140 -0.32 1.01 -2.99
C PHE A 140 -1.38 0.53 -2.00
N PHE A 141 -1.99 -0.59 -2.29
CA PHE A 141 -3.06 -1.18 -1.48
C PHE A 141 -3.11 -2.69 -1.72
N SER A 142 -3.90 -3.40 -0.91
CA SER A 142 -3.91 -4.88 -0.92
C SER A 142 -4.46 -5.46 -2.21
N SER A 143 -5.74 -5.23 -2.52
CA SER A 143 -6.38 -5.84 -3.70
C SER A 143 -7.48 -4.98 -4.30
N ALA A 144 -7.51 -4.93 -5.63
CA ALA A 144 -8.51 -4.25 -6.41
C ALA A 144 -9.70 -5.16 -6.73
N ALA A 145 -10.81 -4.54 -7.08
CA ALA A 145 -12.03 -5.22 -7.55
C ALA A 145 -12.10 -5.22 -9.08
N GLY A 146 -11.03 -5.67 -9.75
CA GLY A 146 -10.90 -5.74 -11.19
C GLY A 146 -10.26 -4.51 -11.84
N ARG A 147 -10.24 -3.38 -11.17
CA ARG A 147 -9.66 -2.13 -11.66
C ARG A 147 -9.25 -1.23 -10.48
N THR A 148 -8.17 -0.48 -10.64
CA THR A 148 -7.79 0.58 -9.70
C THR A 148 -8.62 1.84 -9.93
N VAL A 149 -8.59 2.76 -8.97
CA VAL A 149 -9.42 3.98 -8.98
C VAL A 149 -8.54 5.18 -9.28
N ASP A 150 -9.08 6.16 -10.03
CA ASP A 150 -8.39 7.44 -10.24
C ASP A 150 -8.25 8.19 -8.91
N ALA A 151 -7.09 8.79 -8.66
CA ALA A 151 -6.85 9.57 -7.45
C ALA A 151 -7.89 10.68 -7.24
N VAL A 152 -8.37 11.32 -8.31
CA VAL A 152 -9.38 12.38 -8.23
C VAL A 152 -10.70 11.88 -7.66
N GLU A 153 -11.07 10.63 -7.92
CA GLU A 153 -12.32 10.02 -7.43
C GLU A 153 -12.26 9.69 -5.94
N VAL A 154 -11.06 9.58 -5.36
CA VAL A 154 -10.87 9.26 -3.93
C VAL A 154 -10.47 10.51 -3.14
N TRP A 155 -9.52 11.30 -3.66
CA TRP A 155 -8.92 12.42 -2.94
C TRP A 155 -9.32 13.80 -3.48
N GLY A 156 -10.11 13.85 -4.55
CA GLY A 156 -10.58 15.11 -5.15
C GLY A 156 -9.55 15.86 -5.97
N THR A 157 -8.31 15.36 -6.06
CA THR A 157 -7.23 15.98 -6.82
C THR A 157 -6.72 15.00 -7.88
N SER A 158 -6.64 15.46 -9.13
CA SER A 158 -6.08 14.66 -10.23
C SER A 158 -4.56 14.55 -10.09
N VAL A 159 -4.05 13.33 -10.19
CA VAL A 159 -2.61 13.03 -10.18
C VAL A 159 -2.30 12.25 -11.47
N PRO A 160 -1.43 12.76 -12.36
CA PRO A 160 -1.27 12.21 -13.71
C PRO A 160 -0.87 10.73 -13.75
N TYR A 161 -0.06 10.27 -12.79
CA TYR A 161 0.41 8.90 -12.70
C TYR A 161 -0.47 7.98 -11.83
N LEU A 162 -1.53 8.50 -11.23
CA LEU A 162 -2.51 7.76 -10.41
C LEU A 162 -3.87 7.72 -11.10
N THR A 163 -3.89 7.21 -12.31
CA THR A 163 -5.10 6.97 -13.10
C THR A 163 -5.50 5.50 -12.97
N GLY A 164 -6.81 5.22 -13.02
CA GLY A 164 -7.32 3.85 -12.92
C GLY A 164 -6.87 2.97 -14.06
N VAL A 165 -6.47 1.74 -13.73
CA VAL A 165 -6.06 0.72 -14.69
C VAL A 165 -6.69 -0.62 -14.33
N ASP A 166 -6.78 -1.53 -15.31
CA ASP A 166 -7.25 -2.89 -15.05
C ASP A 166 -6.28 -3.61 -14.13
N SER A 167 -6.81 -4.45 -13.25
CA SER A 167 -6.03 -5.21 -12.29
C SER A 167 -6.49 -6.67 -12.31
N PRO A 168 -5.57 -7.62 -12.57
CA PRO A 168 -5.95 -8.98 -12.98
C PRO A 168 -6.34 -9.92 -11.85
N GLU A 169 -6.12 -9.56 -10.59
CA GLU A 169 -6.48 -10.41 -9.46
C GLU A 169 -7.99 -10.60 -9.32
N GLY A 170 -8.38 -11.66 -8.69
CA GLY A 170 -9.78 -12.02 -8.52
C GLY A 170 -9.99 -12.97 -7.34
N GLU A 171 -10.81 -13.99 -7.55
CA GLU A 171 -11.28 -14.88 -6.49
C GLU A 171 -10.19 -15.72 -5.82
N GLU A 172 -8.99 -15.81 -6.40
CA GLU A 172 -7.82 -16.43 -5.77
C GLU A 172 -7.29 -15.61 -4.58
N VAL A 173 -7.66 -14.34 -4.48
CA VAL A 173 -7.26 -13.47 -3.36
C VAL A 173 -8.03 -13.88 -2.12
N PRO A 174 -7.34 -14.17 -0.99
CA PRO A 174 -8.02 -14.50 0.26
C PRO A 174 -8.97 -13.37 0.71
N ASN A 175 -10.21 -13.73 0.99
CA ASN A 175 -11.25 -12.78 1.39
C ASN A 175 -11.48 -11.64 0.40
N TRP A 176 -11.33 -11.91 -0.90
CA TRP A 176 -11.59 -10.92 -1.95
C TRP A 176 -13.00 -10.36 -1.86
N HIS A 177 -13.96 -11.22 -1.56
CA HIS A 177 -15.32 -10.84 -1.17
C HIS A 177 -15.45 -10.90 0.35
N SER A 178 -16.08 -9.88 0.91
CA SER A 178 -16.41 -9.82 2.33
C SER A 178 -17.80 -9.19 2.50
N SER A 179 -18.42 -9.34 3.65
CA SER A 179 -19.71 -8.75 3.93
C SER A 179 -19.79 -8.26 5.38
N LEU A 180 -20.61 -7.23 5.58
CA LEU A 180 -20.98 -6.72 6.89
C LEU A 180 -22.49 -6.67 6.94
N THR A 181 -23.08 -7.34 7.94
CA THR A 181 -24.51 -7.30 8.22
C THR A 181 -24.76 -6.57 9.53
N LEU A 182 -25.63 -5.57 9.47
CA LEU A 182 -26.03 -4.76 10.62
C LEU A 182 -27.55 -4.81 10.76
N THR A 183 -28.04 -4.67 12.01
CA THR A 183 -29.44 -4.33 12.21
C THR A 183 -29.68 -2.87 11.83
N PRO A 184 -30.90 -2.46 11.46
CA PRO A 184 -31.21 -1.07 11.22
C PRO A 184 -30.83 -0.14 12.37
N GLU A 185 -31.03 -0.58 13.60
CA GLU A 185 -30.69 0.21 14.80
C GLU A 185 -29.17 0.41 14.93
N GLU A 186 -28.38 -0.66 14.72
CA GLU A 186 -26.91 -0.58 14.77
C GLU A 186 -26.37 0.39 13.72
N PHE A 187 -26.88 0.32 12.48
CA PHE A 187 -26.49 1.24 11.43
C PHE A 187 -26.88 2.69 11.76
N ARG A 188 -28.11 2.91 12.15
CA ARG A 188 -28.63 4.23 12.50
C ARG A 188 -27.79 4.88 13.60
N GLU A 189 -27.50 4.15 14.66
CA GLU A 189 -26.67 4.64 15.77
C GLU A 189 -25.30 5.09 15.30
N LYS A 190 -24.62 4.25 14.53
CA LYS A 190 -23.28 4.58 13.97
C LYS A 190 -23.35 5.78 13.03
N PHE A 191 -24.28 5.81 12.11
CA PHE A 191 -24.34 6.84 11.08
C PHE A 191 -24.76 8.20 11.67
N LEU A 192 -25.76 8.25 12.53
CA LEU A 192 -26.20 9.49 13.16
C LEU A 192 -25.17 10.09 14.10
N ALA A 193 -24.27 9.27 14.68
CA ALA A 193 -23.14 9.78 15.47
C ALA A 193 -22.21 10.67 14.63
N ALA A 194 -22.03 10.33 13.36
CA ALA A 194 -21.19 11.09 12.41
C ALA A 194 -21.99 12.13 11.61
N TRP A 195 -23.22 11.80 11.22
CA TRP A 195 -24.10 12.66 10.41
C TRP A 195 -25.48 12.78 11.07
N PRO A 196 -25.63 13.61 12.10
CA PRO A 196 -26.87 13.69 12.89
C PRO A 196 -28.06 14.27 12.12
N GLY A 197 -27.82 14.89 10.97
CA GLY A 197 -28.87 15.44 10.11
C GLY A 197 -29.56 14.44 9.19
N ALA A 198 -29.11 13.17 9.18
CA ALA A 198 -29.71 12.15 8.33
C ALA A 198 -31.11 11.72 8.82
N ALA A 199 -32.01 11.47 7.87
CA ALA A 199 -33.36 10.96 8.14
C ALA A 199 -33.37 9.44 8.01
N LEU A 200 -33.10 8.75 9.11
CA LEU A 200 -33.07 7.28 9.19
C LEU A 200 -34.27 6.76 9.99
N GLU A 201 -35.45 7.10 9.51
CA GLU A 201 -36.72 6.64 10.05
C GLU A 201 -37.45 5.77 9.01
N GLY A 202 -38.41 5.00 9.46
CA GLY A 202 -39.20 4.15 8.58
C GLY A 202 -38.44 2.94 8.06
N ASP A 203 -38.84 2.44 6.89
CA ASP A 203 -38.26 1.25 6.27
C ASP A 203 -36.82 1.53 5.78
N PRO A 204 -35.83 0.78 6.26
CA PRO A 204 -34.43 0.95 5.85
C PRO A 204 -34.18 0.77 4.34
N SER A 205 -35.06 0.08 3.61
CA SER A 205 -34.92 -0.08 2.16
C SER A 205 -34.93 1.27 1.39
N GLY A 206 -35.48 2.32 2.00
CA GLY A 206 -35.50 3.67 1.43
C GLY A 206 -34.34 4.56 1.91
N TRP A 207 -33.47 4.10 2.78
CA TRP A 207 -32.41 4.93 3.36
C TRP A 207 -31.26 5.20 2.40
N PHE A 208 -30.96 4.27 1.48
CA PHE A 208 -29.82 4.34 0.55
C PHE A 208 -30.32 4.66 -0.86
N GLN A 209 -29.86 5.78 -1.40
CA GLN A 209 -30.27 6.24 -2.73
C GLN A 209 -29.13 6.93 -3.48
N ASN A 210 -29.34 7.14 -4.77
CA ASN A 210 -28.46 7.94 -5.64
C ASN A 210 -26.99 7.51 -5.57
N VAL A 211 -26.72 6.22 -5.73
CA VAL A 211 -25.36 5.70 -5.80
C VAL A 211 -24.68 6.23 -7.06
N VAL A 212 -23.55 6.91 -6.90
CA VAL A 212 -22.65 7.27 -7.98
C VAL A 212 -21.43 6.36 -7.90
N ASN A 213 -21.20 5.59 -8.94
CA ASN A 213 -20.06 4.67 -9.01
C ASN A 213 -18.83 5.38 -9.57
N ASN A 214 -17.65 4.98 -9.08
CA ASN A 214 -16.38 5.37 -9.67
C ASN A 214 -16.03 4.48 -10.87
N SER A 215 -14.91 4.76 -11.54
CA SER A 215 -14.44 4.04 -12.74
C SER A 215 -14.13 2.56 -12.47
N ALA A 216 -13.89 2.17 -11.23
CA ALA A 216 -13.66 0.78 -10.81
C ALA A 216 -14.96 0.04 -10.40
N GLY A 217 -16.11 0.69 -10.51
CA GLY A 217 -17.39 0.12 -10.11
C GLY A 217 -17.70 0.20 -8.61
N GLY A 218 -16.83 0.82 -7.83
CA GLY A 218 -17.06 1.10 -6.41
C GLY A 218 -17.93 2.33 -6.19
N VAL A 219 -18.15 2.70 -4.95
CA VAL A 219 -18.99 3.83 -4.57
C VAL A 219 -18.13 5.10 -4.45
N GLU A 220 -18.37 6.06 -5.32
CA GLU A 220 -17.83 7.43 -5.20
C GLU A 220 -18.64 8.22 -4.18
N SER A 221 -19.96 8.26 -4.35
CA SER A 221 -20.90 8.88 -3.41
C SER A 221 -22.22 8.12 -3.33
N ILE A 222 -22.92 8.32 -2.24
CA ILE A 222 -24.23 7.71 -1.96
C ILE A 222 -25.01 8.62 -1.01
N ASP A 223 -26.33 8.72 -1.21
CA ASP A 223 -27.21 9.41 -0.29
C ASP A 223 -27.69 8.42 0.77
N VAL A 224 -27.51 8.77 2.03
CA VAL A 224 -27.96 7.99 3.19
C VAL A 224 -28.85 8.88 4.05
N GLY A 225 -30.14 8.55 4.12
CA GLY A 225 -31.11 9.38 4.83
C GLY A 225 -31.12 10.83 4.35
N GLY A 226 -30.90 11.07 3.06
CA GLY A 226 -30.84 12.39 2.45
C GLY A 226 -29.51 13.13 2.60
N VAL A 227 -28.52 12.53 3.27
CA VAL A 227 -27.17 13.08 3.39
C VAL A 227 -26.25 12.40 2.39
N THR A 228 -25.57 13.18 1.54
CA THR A 228 -24.58 12.65 0.60
C THR A 228 -23.26 12.44 1.30
N VAL A 229 -22.76 11.21 1.26
CA VAL A 229 -21.45 10.81 1.79
C VAL A 229 -20.64 10.11 0.72
N SER A 230 -19.32 10.06 0.88
CA SER A 230 -18.45 9.28 -0.02
C SER A 230 -18.45 7.79 0.35
N GLY A 231 -18.08 6.94 -0.61
CA GLY A 231 -17.83 5.54 -0.33
C GLY A 231 -16.72 5.34 0.70
N MET A 232 -15.71 6.21 0.69
CA MET A 232 -14.62 6.21 1.68
C MET A 232 -15.11 6.60 3.08
N ASP A 233 -16.07 7.51 3.19
CA ASP A 233 -16.70 7.85 4.47
C ASP A 233 -17.37 6.62 5.11
N LEU A 234 -18.14 5.88 4.32
CA LEU A 234 -18.76 4.64 4.80
C LEU A 234 -17.75 3.55 5.10
N ARG A 235 -16.71 3.42 4.27
CA ARG A 235 -15.62 2.50 4.54
C ARG A 235 -15.00 2.76 5.92
N THR A 236 -14.70 4.00 6.23
CA THR A 236 -14.10 4.40 7.51
C THR A 236 -15.06 4.18 8.67
N LEU A 237 -16.32 4.64 8.54
CA LEU A 237 -17.33 4.52 9.59
C LEU A 237 -17.61 3.07 9.98
N LEU A 238 -17.75 2.20 8.99
CA LEU A 238 -18.15 0.81 9.16
C LEU A 238 -16.98 -0.17 9.14
N GLU A 239 -15.76 0.33 8.99
CA GLU A 239 -14.54 -0.49 8.88
C GLU A 239 -14.63 -1.51 7.74
N LEU A 240 -15.20 -1.11 6.60
CA LEU A 240 -15.25 -1.95 5.41
C LEU A 240 -13.85 -2.10 4.79
N ARG A 241 -13.60 -3.24 4.18
CA ARG A 241 -12.29 -3.52 3.56
C ARG A 241 -11.98 -2.58 2.40
N SER A 242 -13.00 -2.16 1.64
CA SER A 242 -12.84 -1.18 0.56
C SER A 242 -14.11 -0.33 0.39
N ALA A 243 -14.04 0.66 -0.49
CA ALA A 243 -15.22 1.40 -0.92
C ALA A 243 -15.92 0.74 -2.13
N ASN A 244 -15.45 -0.41 -2.60
CA ASN A 244 -16.12 -1.19 -3.63
C ASN A 244 -17.15 -2.09 -2.97
N PHE A 245 -18.34 -1.57 -2.77
CA PHE A 245 -19.42 -2.29 -2.12
C PHE A 245 -20.77 -2.05 -2.78
N THR A 246 -21.68 -2.99 -2.54
CA THR A 246 -23.12 -2.81 -2.73
C THR A 246 -23.80 -2.87 -1.37
N VAL A 247 -24.95 -2.22 -1.24
CA VAL A 247 -25.76 -2.27 -0.02
C VAL A 247 -27.15 -2.75 -0.36
N ALA A 248 -27.63 -3.72 0.43
CA ALA A 248 -28.99 -4.23 0.38
C ALA A 248 -29.63 -4.05 1.76
N ALA A 249 -30.71 -3.30 1.81
CA ALA A 249 -31.41 -3.01 3.05
C ALA A 249 -32.85 -3.54 3.01
N THR A 250 -33.25 -4.17 4.10
CA THR A 250 -34.63 -4.62 4.36
C THR A 250 -35.08 -4.06 5.71
N ALA A 251 -36.34 -4.31 6.08
CA ALA A 251 -36.85 -3.94 7.40
C ALA A 251 -36.08 -4.60 8.56
N GLU A 252 -35.35 -5.68 8.28
CA GLU A 252 -34.70 -6.51 9.30
C GLU A 252 -33.19 -6.37 9.35
N GLN A 253 -32.55 -6.08 8.21
CA GLN A 253 -31.09 -6.05 8.14
C GLN A 253 -30.58 -5.15 7.01
N ILE A 254 -29.34 -4.68 7.17
CA ILE A 254 -28.57 -3.96 6.16
C ILE A 254 -27.31 -4.75 5.89
N VAL A 255 -27.09 -5.12 4.63
CA VAL A 255 -25.95 -5.94 4.20
C VAL A 255 -25.07 -5.15 3.24
N PHE A 256 -23.81 -4.97 3.60
CA PHE A 256 -22.77 -4.44 2.72
C PHE A 256 -21.97 -5.61 2.15
N SER A 257 -21.95 -5.74 0.83
CA SER A 257 -21.16 -6.74 0.11
C SER A 257 -19.96 -6.04 -0.51
N VAL A 258 -18.76 -6.41 -0.09
CA VAL A 258 -17.51 -5.67 -0.38
C VAL A 258 -16.58 -6.54 -1.22
N THR A 259 -15.92 -5.94 -2.20
CA THR A 259 -14.89 -6.59 -3.00
C THR A 259 -13.58 -5.81 -2.90
N GLY A 260 -12.47 -6.53 -2.75
CA GLY A 260 -11.14 -5.95 -2.62
C GLY A 260 -10.82 -5.43 -1.23
N TYR A 261 -9.63 -4.85 -1.10
CA TYR A 261 -9.12 -4.33 0.18
C TYR A 261 -8.16 -3.16 -0.04
N GLY A 262 -8.47 -2.04 0.56
CA GLY A 262 -7.68 -0.82 0.55
C GLY A 262 -8.34 0.33 -0.22
N HIS A 263 -7.62 1.43 -0.36
CA HIS A 263 -8.14 2.66 -0.98
C HIS A 263 -8.29 2.59 -2.51
N GLY A 264 -7.68 1.61 -3.15
CA GLY A 264 -7.85 1.33 -4.57
C GLY A 264 -6.99 2.15 -5.53
N VAL A 265 -6.14 3.05 -5.04
CA VAL A 265 -5.33 3.96 -5.87
C VAL A 265 -3.88 3.48 -5.95
N GLY A 266 -3.29 3.51 -7.14
CA GLY A 266 -1.92 3.10 -7.38
C GLY A 266 -1.76 1.60 -7.57
N MET A 267 -0.73 0.99 -7.01
CA MET A 267 -0.42 -0.41 -7.22
C MET A 267 -1.23 -1.33 -6.29
N SER A 268 -1.95 -2.28 -6.89
CA SER A 268 -2.52 -3.42 -6.17
C SER A 268 -1.43 -4.44 -5.88
N GLN A 269 -1.26 -4.82 -4.62
CA GLN A 269 -0.24 -5.80 -4.21
C GLN A 269 -0.57 -7.21 -4.76
N TYR A 270 -1.80 -7.65 -4.63
CA TYR A 270 -2.25 -8.92 -5.24
C TYR A 270 -2.28 -8.87 -6.76
N GLY A 271 -2.58 -7.70 -7.34
CA GLY A 271 -2.49 -7.50 -8.77
C GLY A 271 -1.06 -7.58 -9.30
N ALA A 272 -0.11 -7.00 -8.59
CA ALA A 272 1.32 -7.12 -8.88
C ALA A 272 1.77 -8.59 -8.85
N ASN A 273 1.32 -9.37 -7.86
CA ASN A 273 1.63 -10.79 -7.78
C ASN A 273 1.00 -11.59 -8.93
N ALA A 274 -0.25 -11.31 -9.28
CA ALA A 274 -0.91 -11.96 -10.41
C ALA A 274 -0.19 -11.68 -11.74
N MET A 275 0.24 -10.44 -11.96
CA MET A 275 1.04 -10.07 -13.14
C MET A 275 2.39 -10.79 -13.15
N ALA A 276 3.08 -10.85 -12.01
CA ALA A 276 4.36 -11.55 -11.88
C ALA A 276 4.22 -13.05 -12.16
N GLN A 277 3.17 -13.68 -11.66
CA GLN A 277 2.86 -15.09 -11.93
C GLN A 277 2.54 -15.35 -13.41
N ALA A 278 2.00 -14.36 -14.11
CA ALA A 278 1.74 -14.41 -15.55
C ALA A 278 2.99 -14.09 -16.41
N GLY A 279 4.14 -13.79 -15.79
CA GLY A 279 5.41 -13.56 -16.46
C GLY A 279 5.85 -12.11 -16.58
N SER A 280 5.10 -11.14 -16.03
CA SER A 280 5.51 -9.73 -16.04
C SER A 280 6.72 -9.50 -15.09
N GLY A 281 7.68 -8.69 -15.58
CA GLY A 281 8.76 -8.21 -14.73
C GLY A 281 8.33 -7.02 -13.88
N TRP A 282 9.12 -6.72 -12.86
CA TRP A 282 8.79 -5.64 -11.92
C TRP A 282 8.68 -4.24 -12.58
N ARG A 283 9.45 -3.97 -13.63
CA ARG A 283 9.35 -2.71 -14.39
C ARG A 283 8.00 -2.60 -15.11
N GLU A 284 7.56 -3.66 -15.72
CA GLU A 284 6.26 -3.73 -16.38
C GLU A 284 5.12 -3.57 -15.39
N ILE A 285 5.22 -4.20 -14.22
CA ILE A 285 4.24 -4.06 -13.13
C ILE A 285 4.13 -2.59 -12.70
N LEU A 286 5.25 -1.93 -12.43
CA LEU A 286 5.25 -0.54 -11.99
C LEU A 286 4.71 0.42 -13.05
N THR A 287 5.10 0.26 -14.31
CA THR A 287 4.63 1.11 -15.41
C THR A 287 3.17 0.85 -15.75
N HIS A 288 2.64 -0.31 -15.41
CA HIS A 288 1.22 -0.61 -15.53
C HIS A 288 0.39 0.17 -14.49
N TYR A 289 0.78 0.14 -13.22
CA TYR A 289 0.01 0.77 -12.14
C TYR A 289 0.25 2.27 -11.99
N TYR A 290 1.43 2.75 -12.39
CA TYR A 290 1.78 4.16 -12.34
C TYR A 290 2.01 4.68 -13.74
N THR A 291 1.03 5.42 -14.25
CA THR A 291 1.00 5.85 -15.66
C THR A 291 2.08 6.89 -15.96
N GLY A 292 2.85 6.66 -17.03
CA GLY A 292 3.79 7.65 -17.56
C GLY A 292 5.06 7.86 -16.73
N ILE A 293 5.37 6.95 -15.82
CA ILE A 293 6.57 7.04 -14.97
C ILE A 293 7.84 6.62 -15.70
N THR A 294 8.96 7.06 -15.15
CA THR A 294 10.31 6.61 -15.51
C THR A 294 10.92 5.93 -14.27
N ILE A 295 11.62 4.81 -14.49
CA ILE A 295 12.42 4.14 -13.45
C ILE A 295 13.86 4.59 -13.60
N GLN A 296 14.44 5.17 -12.56
CA GLN A 296 15.80 5.72 -12.59
C GLN A 296 16.45 5.65 -11.21
N PRO A 297 17.80 5.75 -11.15
CA PRO A 297 18.47 5.90 -9.87
C PRO A 297 18.02 7.17 -9.16
N TRP A 298 17.88 7.07 -7.83
CA TRP A 298 17.58 8.26 -7.03
C TRP A 298 18.83 9.10 -6.80
N GLU A 299 18.86 10.27 -7.40
CA GLU A 299 19.93 11.26 -7.30
C GLU A 299 19.58 12.40 -6.33
N GLY A 300 18.63 12.17 -5.42
CA GLY A 300 18.27 13.19 -4.42
C GLY A 300 19.48 13.62 -3.60
N ASP A 301 19.43 14.86 -3.10
CA ASP A 301 20.49 15.51 -2.36
C ASP A 301 21.16 14.56 -1.36
N ALA A 302 22.43 14.28 -1.60
CA ALA A 302 23.28 13.83 -0.53
C ALA A 302 23.14 14.90 0.56
N ALA A 303 22.59 14.54 1.71
CA ALA A 303 22.36 15.45 2.80
C ALA A 303 23.66 16.27 3.02
N ALA A 304 23.53 17.58 2.90
CA ALA A 304 24.59 18.50 3.18
C ALA A 304 24.97 18.43 4.65
#